data_e7b5dd836348629aec432de605fa7ecf
#
_entry.id   e7b5dd836348629aec432de605fa7ecf
#
_cell.length_a   1.000
_cell.length_b   1.000
_cell.length_c   1.000
_cell.angle_alpha   90.00
_cell.angle_beta   90.00
_cell.angle_gamma   90.00
#
_symmetry.space_group_name_H-M   'P 1'
#
loop_
_entity.id
_entity.type
_entity.pdbx_description
1 polymer ?
#
loop_
_entity_poly.entity_id
_entity_poly.type
_entity_poly.pdbx_seq_one_letter_code
_entity_poly.pdbx_strand_id
1 'polypeptide(L)'
;MQTINLTSHFLIAMPAMSDPNFSRTLTFVCEHNDRGALGIVVNRPIEVTLAALFRQVEIPLAESRLAEQTVFFGGPVQFDHGFVLHRPLGAWKSTLPVGEIGLTTSRDILEAMASGGGPSEQLVALGYAGWAPGQLEDEIGRNGWLTVQADLDLIFNVAPEDRYQAAMSSLGVNAANLSEEAGHA
;
A
#
# COMPACT_ATOMS: atom_id res chain seq x y z
N MET A 1 -20.54 -3.61 20.96
CA MET A 1 -19.46 -2.72 20.50
C MET A 1 -19.20 -2.96 19.01
N GLN A 2 -19.38 -1.95 18.20
CA GLN A 2 -19.15 -2.09 16.77
C GLN A 2 -17.67 -2.01 16.50
N THR A 3 -17.12 -3.07 15.92
CA THR A 3 -15.75 -3.06 15.42
C THR A 3 -15.74 -2.40 14.05
N ILE A 4 -14.90 -1.37 13.88
CA ILE A 4 -14.69 -0.73 12.60
C ILE A 4 -13.87 -1.68 11.73
N ASN A 5 -14.32 -1.94 10.52
CA ASN A 5 -13.54 -2.72 9.55
C ASN A 5 -13.08 -1.79 8.44
N LEU A 6 -11.79 -1.54 8.40
CA LEU A 6 -11.18 -0.62 7.44
C LEU A 6 -10.53 -1.34 6.25
N THR A 7 -10.79 -2.63 6.08
CA THR A 7 -10.35 -3.35 4.90
C THR A 7 -10.82 -2.62 3.63
N SER A 8 -9.95 -2.50 2.64
CA SER A 8 -10.21 -1.76 1.40
C SER A 8 -10.30 -0.25 1.58
N HIS A 9 -9.84 0.28 2.70
CA HIS A 9 -9.76 1.73 2.92
C HIS A 9 -8.33 2.20 2.79
N PHE A 10 -8.16 3.49 2.51
CA PHE A 10 -6.88 4.16 2.67
C PHE A 10 -6.75 4.73 4.08
N LEU A 11 -5.55 4.64 4.62
CA LEU A 11 -5.12 5.41 5.79
C LEU A 11 -4.24 6.55 5.28
N ILE A 12 -4.67 7.76 5.54
CA ILE A 12 -3.94 8.96 5.15
C ILE A 12 -3.25 9.49 6.40
N ALA A 13 -1.91 9.49 6.40
CA ALA A 13 -1.17 9.98 7.56
C ALA A 13 -1.48 11.46 7.77
N MET A 14 -1.83 11.83 9.01
CA MET A 14 -2.05 13.24 9.33
C MET A 14 -0.74 14.02 9.11
N PRO A 15 -0.82 15.26 8.59
CA PRO A 15 0.41 16.02 8.31
C PRO A 15 1.33 16.20 9.51
N ALA A 16 0.79 16.16 10.72
CA ALA A 16 1.57 16.29 11.95
C ALA A 16 2.28 15.00 12.38
N MET A 17 2.03 13.89 11.69
CA MET A 17 2.67 12.61 12.02
C MET A 17 4.17 12.70 11.77
N SER A 18 4.97 12.43 12.80
CA SER A 18 6.42 12.56 12.76
C SER A 18 7.17 11.24 12.59
N ASP A 19 6.48 10.10 12.65
CA ASP A 19 7.10 8.78 12.47
C ASP A 19 7.73 8.72 11.07
N PRO A 20 9.06 8.49 10.96
CA PRO A 20 9.71 8.51 9.65
C PRO A 20 9.24 7.42 8.69
N ASN A 21 8.69 6.32 9.21
CA ASN A 21 8.16 5.25 8.37
C ASN A 21 6.80 5.62 7.77
N PHE A 22 6.05 6.51 8.40
CA PHE A 22 4.66 6.77 8.02
C PHE A 22 4.34 8.23 7.71
N SER A 23 5.30 9.15 7.92
CA SER A 23 5.07 10.56 7.62
C SER A 23 4.67 10.75 6.15
N ARG A 24 3.52 11.40 5.92
CA ARG A 24 2.97 11.70 4.61
C ARG A 24 2.73 10.46 3.75
N THR A 25 2.44 9.32 4.39
CA THR A 25 2.15 8.09 3.66
C THR A 25 0.67 7.93 3.39
N LEU A 26 0.39 7.22 2.31
CA LEU A 26 -0.93 6.68 2.00
C LEU A 26 -0.80 5.17 2.09
N THR A 27 -1.59 4.55 2.96
CA THR A 27 -1.55 3.11 3.19
C THR A 27 -2.88 2.48 2.78
N PHE A 28 -2.80 1.40 2.00
CA PHE A 28 -3.97 0.62 1.64
C PHE A 28 -4.13 -0.52 2.65
N VAL A 29 -5.29 -0.58 3.33
CA VAL A 29 -5.55 -1.61 4.34
C VAL A 29 -6.04 -2.87 3.65
N CYS A 30 -5.25 -3.93 3.74
CA CYS A 30 -5.55 -5.21 3.11
C CYS A 30 -6.37 -6.12 4.02
N GLU A 31 -6.20 -5.99 5.33
CA GLU A 31 -6.94 -6.79 6.32
C GLU A 31 -7.04 -5.99 7.61
N HIS A 32 -8.22 -6.05 8.23
CA HIS A 32 -8.45 -5.39 9.52
C HIS A 32 -9.53 -6.17 10.28
N ASN A 33 -9.20 -6.62 11.47
CA ASN A 33 -10.12 -7.36 12.34
C ASN A 33 -9.68 -7.20 13.80
N ASP A 34 -10.28 -7.98 14.70
CA ASP A 34 -9.98 -7.92 16.13
C ASP A 34 -8.58 -8.45 16.49
N ARG A 35 -7.88 -9.07 15.53
CA ARG A 35 -6.51 -9.56 15.73
C ARG A 35 -5.45 -8.57 15.23
N GLY A 36 -5.86 -7.46 14.65
CA GLY A 36 -4.97 -6.42 14.17
C GLY A 36 -5.28 -5.99 12.75
N ALA A 37 -4.30 -5.38 12.10
CA ALA A 37 -4.45 -4.91 10.74
C ALA A 37 -3.15 -5.10 9.96
N LEU A 38 -3.29 -5.21 8.64
CA LEU A 38 -2.19 -5.31 7.69
C LEU A 38 -2.46 -4.34 6.55
N GLY A 39 -1.45 -3.54 6.19
CA GLY A 39 -1.56 -2.59 5.09
C GLY A 39 -0.29 -2.49 4.29
N ILE A 40 -0.40 -1.89 3.11
CA ILE A 40 0.72 -1.63 2.22
C ILE A 40 0.77 -0.13 1.94
N VAL A 41 1.92 0.49 2.23
CA VAL A 41 2.16 1.87 1.84
C VAL A 41 2.28 1.92 0.33
N VAL A 42 1.53 2.81 -0.32
CA VAL A 42 1.42 2.78 -1.79
C VAL A 42 1.98 4.03 -2.47
N ASN A 43 2.59 4.96 -1.72
CA ASN A 43 3.08 6.21 -2.29
C ASN A 43 4.55 6.51 -1.98
N ARG A 44 5.32 5.49 -1.58
CA ARG A 44 6.73 5.71 -1.23
C ARG A 44 7.65 4.83 -2.09
N PRO A 45 8.04 5.32 -3.30
CA PRO A 45 8.98 4.56 -4.13
C PRO A 45 10.37 4.49 -3.50
N ILE A 46 11.09 3.41 -3.77
CA ILE A 46 12.49 3.25 -3.39
C ILE A 46 13.36 3.19 -4.64
N GLU A 47 14.68 3.29 -4.47
CA GLU A 47 15.61 3.28 -5.60
C GLU A 47 15.94 1.86 -6.05
N VAL A 48 14.91 1.05 -6.24
CA VAL A 48 15.03 -0.32 -6.74
C VAL A 48 14.05 -0.48 -7.89
N THR A 49 14.54 -0.99 -9.02
CA THR A 49 13.69 -1.31 -10.16
C THR A 49 13.22 -2.76 -10.09
N LEU A 50 12.17 -3.09 -10.84
CA LEU A 50 11.75 -4.49 -10.95
C LEU A 50 12.84 -5.34 -11.56
N ALA A 51 13.62 -4.82 -12.52
CA ALA A 51 14.75 -5.54 -13.09
C ALA A 51 15.76 -5.96 -12.02
N ALA A 52 16.09 -5.04 -11.11
CA ALA A 52 17.01 -5.33 -10.00
C ALA A 52 16.42 -6.35 -9.03
N LEU A 53 15.14 -6.23 -8.72
CA LEU A 53 14.45 -7.16 -7.83
C LEU A 53 14.40 -8.57 -8.44
N PHE A 54 14.02 -8.69 -9.71
CA PHE A 54 13.96 -9.99 -10.39
C PHE A 54 15.33 -10.65 -10.49
N ARG A 55 16.38 -9.84 -10.70
CA ARG A 55 17.75 -10.38 -10.72
C ARG A 55 18.13 -10.94 -9.35
N GLN A 56 17.74 -10.25 -8.29
CA GLN A 56 18.04 -10.68 -6.92
C GLN A 56 17.33 -11.98 -6.56
N VAL A 57 16.10 -12.19 -7.04
CA VAL A 57 15.34 -13.42 -6.79
C VAL A 57 15.52 -14.46 -7.90
N GLU A 58 16.42 -14.20 -8.82
CA GLU A 58 16.82 -15.14 -9.89
C GLU A 58 15.65 -15.52 -10.80
N ILE A 59 14.82 -14.54 -11.16
CA ILE A 59 13.76 -14.71 -12.15
C ILE A 59 14.16 -13.94 -13.41
N PRO A 60 14.38 -14.63 -14.57
CA PRO A 60 14.67 -13.92 -15.80
C PRO A 60 13.50 -13.06 -16.25
N LEU A 61 13.77 -11.77 -16.53
CA LEU A 61 12.74 -10.83 -16.94
C LEU A 61 12.73 -10.72 -18.46
N ALA A 62 11.71 -11.33 -19.09
CA ALA A 62 11.53 -11.27 -20.54
C ALA A 62 10.77 -10.03 -20.99
N GLU A 63 9.93 -9.45 -20.11
CA GLU A 63 9.07 -8.32 -20.43
C GLU A 63 9.83 -7.02 -20.13
N SER A 64 10.28 -6.32 -21.19
CA SER A 64 11.11 -5.12 -21.05
C SER A 64 10.36 -3.94 -20.42
N ARG A 65 9.02 -3.89 -20.57
CA ARG A 65 8.24 -2.79 -19.98
C ARG A 65 8.22 -2.81 -18.47
N LEU A 66 8.43 -3.97 -17.85
CA LEU A 66 8.47 -4.10 -16.41
C LEU A 66 9.81 -3.72 -15.81
N ALA A 67 10.89 -3.79 -16.62
CA ALA A 67 12.26 -3.65 -16.12
C ALA A 67 12.50 -2.35 -15.34
N GLU A 68 11.95 -1.25 -15.83
CA GLU A 68 12.16 0.08 -15.24
C GLU A 68 11.10 0.48 -14.24
N GLN A 69 10.11 -0.36 -14.00
CA GLN A 69 9.07 -0.04 -13.02
C GLN A 69 9.64 0.04 -11.61
N THR A 70 9.06 0.95 -10.83
CA THR A 70 9.49 1.24 -9.48
C THR A 70 9.00 0.18 -8.50
N VAL A 71 9.86 -0.15 -7.53
CA VAL A 71 9.48 -0.94 -6.36
C VAL A 71 9.20 0.04 -5.22
N PHE A 72 8.25 -0.29 -4.35
CA PHE A 72 7.79 0.60 -3.30
C PHE A 72 8.21 0.09 -1.93
N PHE A 73 8.37 1.01 -0.99
CA PHE A 73 8.41 0.69 0.43
C PHE A 73 6.97 0.47 0.90
N GLY A 74 6.63 -0.77 1.20
CA GLY A 74 5.27 -1.12 1.63
C GLY A 74 5.05 -1.04 3.13
N GLY A 75 6.13 -1.02 3.91
CA GLY A 75 6.09 -0.92 5.35
C GLY A 75 7.35 -1.48 5.99
N PRO A 76 7.52 -1.27 7.30
CA PRO A 76 8.74 -1.66 8.00
C PRO A 76 8.82 -3.15 8.36
N VAL A 77 7.72 -3.90 8.28
CA VAL A 77 7.71 -5.30 8.68
C VAL A 77 8.08 -6.16 7.48
N GLN A 78 9.00 -7.11 7.68
CA GLN A 78 9.50 -8.02 6.63
C GLN A 78 9.92 -7.27 5.35
N PHE A 79 10.73 -6.24 5.51
CA PHE A 79 11.15 -5.38 4.41
C PHE A 79 11.93 -6.12 3.31
N ASP A 80 12.46 -7.31 3.61
CA ASP A 80 13.15 -8.17 2.65
C ASP A 80 12.20 -9.06 1.83
N HIS A 81 10.89 -9.00 2.09
CA HIS A 81 9.90 -9.81 1.39
C HIS A 81 9.06 -8.97 0.44
N GLY A 82 8.75 -9.54 -0.73
CA GLY A 82 7.94 -8.87 -1.74
C GLY A 82 6.45 -9.11 -1.53
N PHE A 83 5.68 -8.06 -1.75
CA PHE A 83 4.22 -8.06 -1.70
C PHE A 83 3.70 -7.41 -2.96
N VAL A 84 2.76 -8.05 -3.65
CA VAL A 84 2.22 -7.53 -4.90
C VAL A 84 0.74 -7.24 -4.74
N LEU A 85 0.37 -5.96 -4.83
CA LEU A 85 -1.02 -5.56 -5.01
C LEU A 85 -1.32 -5.62 -6.50
N HIS A 86 -2.43 -6.21 -6.87
CA HIS A 86 -2.72 -6.41 -8.28
C HIS A 86 -4.21 -6.46 -8.59
N ARG A 87 -4.53 -6.15 -9.83
CA ARG A 87 -5.86 -6.22 -10.41
C ARG A 87 -5.71 -6.74 -11.84
N PRO A 88 -6.47 -7.75 -12.28
CA PRO A 88 -7.52 -8.47 -11.56
C PRO A 88 -6.98 -9.41 -10.47
N LEU A 89 -7.91 -10.03 -9.74
CA LEU A 89 -7.59 -10.90 -8.61
C LEU A 89 -6.73 -12.11 -9.00
N GLY A 90 -7.10 -12.78 -10.08
CA GLY A 90 -6.36 -13.95 -10.54
C GLY A 90 -6.39 -15.13 -9.57
N ALA A 91 -5.51 -16.10 -9.81
CA ALA A 91 -5.44 -17.33 -9.03
C ALA A 91 -3.97 -17.69 -8.73
N TRP A 92 -3.36 -16.96 -7.80
CA TRP A 92 -1.97 -17.19 -7.38
C TRP A 92 -1.98 -17.99 -6.08
N LYS A 93 -0.85 -18.66 -5.76
CA LYS A 93 -0.80 -19.59 -4.63
C LYS A 93 -1.08 -18.94 -3.29
N SER A 94 -0.52 -17.76 -3.03
CA SER A 94 -0.68 -17.06 -1.75
C SER A 94 -1.29 -15.69 -1.99
N THR A 95 -2.60 -15.67 -2.22
CA THR A 95 -3.34 -14.45 -2.48
C THR A 95 -4.37 -14.19 -1.41
N LEU A 96 -4.32 -13.00 -0.82
CA LEU A 96 -5.37 -12.48 0.04
C LEU A 96 -6.29 -11.61 -0.82
N PRO A 97 -7.55 -12.01 -1.03
CA PRO A 97 -8.48 -11.17 -1.76
C PRO A 97 -8.87 -9.94 -0.93
N VAL A 98 -8.86 -8.77 -1.57
CA VAL A 98 -9.26 -7.51 -0.94
C VAL A 98 -10.21 -6.82 -1.91
N GLY A 99 -11.51 -7.16 -1.84
CA GLY A 99 -12.47 -6.69 -2.82
C GLY A 99 -12.12 -7.21 -4.22
N GLU A 100 -11.96 -6.28 -5.16
CA GLU A 100 -11.65 -6.61 -6.56
C GLU A 100 -10.18 -6.89 -6.82
N ILE A 101 -9.32 -6.62 -5.85
CA ILE A 101 -7.88 -6.78 -6.02
C ILE A 101 -7.36 -7.87 -5.10
N GLY A 102 -6.10 -8.25 -5.30
CA GLY A 102 -5.42 -9.22 -4.48
C GLY A 102 -4.11 -8.70 -3.94
N LEU A 103 -3.71 -9.25 -2.80
CA LEU A 103 -2.36 -9.10 -2.27
C LEU A 103 -1.71 -10.48 -2.33
N THR A 104 -0.68 -10.63 -3.16
CA THR A 104 -0.01 -11.92 -3.36
C THR A 104 1.42 -11.84 -2.86
N THR A 105 1.82 -12.89 -2.14
CA THR A 105 3.18 -12.99 -1.57
C THR A 105 3.98 -14.14 -2.15
N SER A 106 3.38 -14.97 -3.02
CA SER A 106 4.05 -16.14 -3.58
C SER A 106 4.83 -15.79 -4.86
N ARG A 107 5.88 -16.55 -5.11
CA ARG A 107 6.80 -16.34 -6.24
C ARG A 107 6.11 -16.49 -7.60
N ASP A 108 5.05 -17.26 -7.69
CA ASP A 108 4.39 -17.55 -8.96
C ASP A 108 3.88 -16.31 -9.69
N ILE A 109 3.43 -15.29 -8.94
CA ILE A 109 2.99 -14.04 -9.58
C ILE A 109 4.18 -13.30 -10.23
N LEU A 110 5.34 -13.31 -9.57
CA LEU A 110 6.54 -12.69 -10.13
C LEU A 110 7.00 -13.41 -11.39
N GLU A 111 6.97 -14.73 -11.38
CA GLU A 111 7.31 -15.54 -12.54
C GLU A 111 6.37 -15.27 -13.72
N ALA A 112 5.08 -15.16 -13.44
CA ALA A 112 4.08 -14.82 -14.46
C ALA A 112 4.29 -13.41 -15.01
N MET A 113 4.55 -12.43 -14.14
CA MET A 113 4.85 -11.06 -14.57
C MET A 113 6.08 -11.03 -15.49
N ALA A 114 7.12 -11.77 -15.13
CA ALA A 114 8.37 -11.80 -15.88
C ALA A 114 8.18 -12.38 -17.30
N SER A 115 7.24 -13.31 -17.46
CA SER A 115 6.98 -13.95 -18.75
C SER A 115 5.82 -13.31 -19.54
N GLY A 116 5.25 -12.22 -19.06
CA GLY A 116 4.18 -11.51 -19.75
C GLY A 116 2.78 -12.00 -19.41
N GLY A 117 2.63 -12.95 -18.48
CA GLY A 117 1.34 -13.52 -18.10
C GLY A 117 0.80 -13.05 -16.76
N GLY A 118 1.36 -11.99 -16.19
CA GLY A 118 0.93 -11.46 -14.91
C GLY A 118 -0.36 -10.63 -14.98
N PRO A 119 -0.80 -10.09 -13.85
CA PRO A 119 -1.99 -9.23 -13.82
C PRO A 119 -1.76 -7.96 -14.65
N SER A 120 -2.86 -7.38 -15.15
CA SER A 120 -2.76 -6.19 -15.99
C SER A 120 -2.32 -4.95 -15.22
N GLU A 121 -2.59 -4.90 -13.93
CA GLU A 121 -2.16 -3.80 -13.06
C GLU A 121 -1.51 -4.39 -11.81
N GLN A 122 -0.34 -3.87 -11.44
CA GLN A 122 0.36 -4.35 -10.23
C GLN A 122 1.20 -3.24 -9.62
N LEU A 123 1.35 -3.34 -8.31
CA LEU A 123 2.28 -2.52 -7.53
C LEU A 123 3.09 -3.48 -6.67
N VAL A 124 4.41 -3.49 -6.87
CA VAL A 124 5.31 -4.35 -6.11
C VAL A 124 5.93 -3.56 -4.97
N ALA A 125 5.77 -4.07 -3.76
CA ALA A 125 6.30 -3.43 -2.56
C ALA A 125 7.19 -4.38 -1.79
N LEU A 126 8.13 -3.83 -1.04
CA LEU A 126 8.91 -4.56 -0.05
C LEU A 126 8.41 -4.19 1.33
N GLY A 127 8.09 -5.20 2.12
CA GLY A 127 7.58 -5.02 3.47
C GLY A 127 6.10 -4.65 3.52
N TYR A 128 5.57 -4.63 4.74
CA TYR A 128 4.19 -4.24 4.99
C TYR A 128 4.09 -3.45 6.29
N ALA A 129 2.95 -2.81 6.51
CA ALA A 129 2.62 -2.12 7.75
C ALA A 129 1.70 -3.02 8.56
N GLY A 130 2.03 -3.23 9.85
CA GLY A 130 1.25 -4.08 10.72
C GLY A 130 0.80 -3.34 11.96
N TRP A 131 -0.39 -3.65 12.44
CA TRP A 131 -0.94 -3.11 13.68
C TRP A 131 -1.40 -4.27 14.56
N ALA A 132 -1.04 -4.18 15.84
CA ALA A 132 -1.50 -5.12 16.86
C ALA A 132 -3.01 -4.95 17.10
N PRO A 133 -3.67 -5.93 17.78
CA PRO A 133 -5.10 -5.79 18.09
C PRO A 133 -5.40 -4.46 18.78
N GLY A 134 -6.34 -3.68 18.21
CA GLY A 134 -6.76 -2.40 18.77
C GLY A 134 -5.82 -1.23 18.51
N GLN A 135 -4.63 -1.48 17.98
CA GLN A 135 -3.64 -0.42 17.78
C GLN A 135 -4.09 0.59 16.73
N LEU A 136 -4.59 0.12 15.59
CA LEU A 136 -5.04 1.02 14.52
C LEU A 136 -6.20 1.89 15.00
N GLU A 137 -7.15 1.30 15.69
CA GLU A 137 -8.30 2.02 16.24
C GLU A 137 -7.84 3.11 17.22
N ASP A 138 -6.86 2.79 18.04
CA ASP A 138 -6.30 3.76 19.00
C ASP A 138 -5.61 4.92 18.28
N GLU A 139 -4.81 4.61 17.25
CA GLU A 139 -4.11 5.64 16.48
C GLU A 139 -5.08 6.55 15.72
N ILE A 140 -6.17 6.00 15.19
CA ILE A 140 -7.21 6.79 14.54
C ILE A 140 -7.89 7.71 15.60
N GLY A 141 -8.18 7.17 16.77
CA GLY A 141 -8.77 7.93 17.86
C GLY A 141 -7.88 9.08 18.34
N ARG A 142 -6.59 8.98 18.14
CA ARG A 142 -5.60 10.03 18.46
C ARG A 142 -5.27 10.91 17.27
N ASN A 143 -6.05 10.83 16.20
CA ASN A 143 -5.88 11.63 14.98
C ASN A 143 -4.55 11.38 14.27
N GLY A 144 -4.03 10.15 14.34
CA GLY A 144 -2.83 9.78 13.58
C GLY A 144 -3.12 9.54 12.11
N TRP A 145 -4.31 9.05 11.80
CA TRP A 145 -4.73 8.68 10.46
C TRP A 145 -6.11 9.23 10.15
N LEU A 146 -6.29 9.67 8.90
CA LEU A 146 -7.61 9.85 8.30
C LEU A 146 -7.95 8.60 7.49
N THR A 147 -9.21 8.27 7.39
CA THR A 147 -9.66 7.09 6.64
C THR A 147 -10.61 7.49 5.53
N VAL A 148 -10.49 6.84 4.39
CA VAL A 148 -11.40 7.01 3.26
C VAL A 148 -11.48 5.70 2.52
N GLN A 149 -12.65 5.38 1.95
CA GLN A 149 -12.77 4.19 1.12
C GLN A 149 -11.83 4.33 -0.07
N ALA A 150 -11.07 3.27 -0.37
CA ALA A 150 -10.01 3.35 -1.36
C ALA A 150 -10.57 3.44 -2.78
N ASP A 151 -10.09 4.44 -3.52
CA ASP A 151 -10.20 4.47 -4.97
C ASP A 151 -8.99 3.72 -5.51
N LEU A 152 -9.23 2.54 -6.06
CA LEU A 152 -8.16 1.64 -6.50
C LEU A 152 -7.33 2.22 -7.64
N ASP A 153 -7.89 3.13 -8.43
CA ASP A 153 -7.14 3.80 -9.48
C ASP A 153 -5.99 4.64 -8.93
N LEU A 154 -6.11 5.13 -7.70
CA LEU A 154 -5.01 5.86 -7.07
C LEU A 154 -3.77 4.99 -6.88
N ILE A 155 -3.96 3.68 -6.68
CA ILE A 155 -2.83 2.75 -6.50
C ILE A 155 -2.11 2.50 -7.82
N PHE A 156 -2.86 2.34 -8.92
CA PHE A 156 -2.31 1.82 -10.17
C PHE A 156 -2.12 2.85 -11.27
N ASN A 157 -2.88 3.96 -11.25
CA ASN A 157 -2.95 4.87 -12.39
C ASN A 157 -2.54 6.31 -12.08
N VAL A 158 -2.26 6.63 -10.82
CA VAL A 158 -1.85 7.98 -10.40
C VAL A 158 -0.36 7.93 -10.06
N ALA A 159 0.39 8.98 -10.43
CA ALA A 159 1.81 9.06 -10.10
C ALA A 159 2.01 8.98 -8.59
N PRO A 160 3.05 8.27 -8.10
CA PRO A 160 3.24 8.07 -6.66
C PRO A 160 3.26 9.36 -5.85
N GLU A 161 3.89 10.41 -6.36
CA GLU A 161 4.00 11.69 -5.68
C GLU A 161 2.66 12.43 -5.57
N ASP A 162 1.66 12.04 -6.35
CA ASP A 162 0.34 12.68 -6.35
C ASP A 162 -0.71 11.90 -5.57
N ARG A 163 -0.41 10.68 -5.16
CA ARG A 163 -1.39 9.77 -4.53
C ARG A 163 -1.89 10.29 -3.19
N TYR A 164 -0.99 10.82 -2.36
CA TYR A 164 -1.36 11.34 -1.05
C TYR A 164 -2.36 12.48 -1.17
N GLN A 165 -2.04 13.47 -2.01
CA GLN A 165 -2.93 14.63 -2.20
C GLN A 165 -4.24 14.23 -2.87
N ALA A 166 -4.21 13.28 -3.80
CA ALA A 166 -5.43 12.78 -4.44
C ALA A 166 -6.38 12.14 -3.43
N ALA A 167 -5.84 11.35 -2.50
CA ALA A 167 -6.65 10.77 -1.43
C ALA A 167 -7.19 11.84 -0.49
N MET A 168 -6.37 12.82 -0.13
CA MET A 168 -6.82 13.96 0.67
C MET A 168 -7.97 14.70 0.00
N SER A 169 -7.86 14.95 -1.30
CA SER A 169 -8.89 15.67 -2.07
C SER A 169 -10.22 14.92 -2.07
N SER A 170 -10.19 13.59 -2.02
CA SER A 170 -11.42 12.79 -1.96
C SER A 170 -12.20 13.00 -0.68
N LEU A 171 -11.55 13.50 0.38
CA LEU A 171 -12.21 13.89 1.62
C LEU A 171 -12.67 15.35 1.62
N GLY A 172 -12.33 16.12 0.58
CA GLY A 172 -12.63 17.55 0.53
C GLY A 172 -11.75 18.39 1.45
N VAL A 173 -10.58 17.87 1.85
CA VAL A 173 -9.68 18.57 2.78
C VAL A 173 -8.32 18.79 2.13
N ASN A 174 -7.58 19.76 2.68
CA ASN A 174 -6.24 20.11 2.26
C ASN A 174 -5.27 19.84 3.41
N ALA A 175 -4.12 19.26 3.11
CA ALA A 175 -3.13 18.89 4.13
C ALA A 175 -2.66 20.10 4.96
N ALA A 176 -2.51 21.27 4.34
CA ALA A 176 -2.10 22.48 5.05
C ALA A 176 -3.14 22.92 6.08
N ASN A 177 -4.43 22.86 5.71
CA ASN A 177 -5.52 23.21 6.63
C ASN A 177 -5.57 22.26 7.82
N LEU A 178 -5.33 20.97 7.61
CA LEU A 178 -5.32 20.00 8.70
C LEU A 178 -4.18 20.25 9.69
N SER A 179 -3.01 20.68 9.20
CA SER A 179 -1.89 21.03 10.08
C SER A 179 -2.24 22.21 10.98
N GLU A 180 -2.92 23.22 10.45
CA GLU A 180 -3.36 24.38 11.23
C GLU A 180 -4.38 23.98 12.29
N GLU A 181 -5.36 23.17 11.93
CA GLU A 181 -6.37 22.70 12.87
C GLU A 181 -5.75 21.86 13.99
N ALA A 182 -4.82 21.00 13.66
CA ALA A 182 -4.13 20.19 14.65
C ALA A 182 -3.32 21.05 15.64
N GLY A 183 -2.84 22.21 15.17
CA GLY A 183 -2.11 23.15 16.01
C GLY A 183 -2.98 23.93 17.00
N HIS A 184 -4.31 23.88 16.82
CA HIS A 184 -5.26 24.63 17.66
C HIS A 184 -6.03 23.73 18.64
N ALA A 185 -5.74 22.47 18.69
CA ALA A 185 -6.44 21.52 19.56
C ALA A 185 -6.01 21.61 21.03
#